data_46cc2d0986d661aff209e0a1f615dfe7
#
_entry.id   46cc2d0986d661aff209e0a1f615dfe7
#
_cell.length_a   1.000
_cell.length_b   1.000
_cell.length_c   1.000
_cell.angle_alpha   90.00
_cell.angle_beta   90.00
_cell.angle_gamma   90.00
#
_symmetry.space_group_name_H-M   'P 1'
#
loop_
_entity.id
_entity.type
_entity.pdbx_description
1 polymer ?
#
loop_
_entity_poly.entity_id
_entity_poly.type
_entity_poly.pdbx_seq_one_letter_code
_entity_poly.pdbx_strand_id
1 'polypeptide(L)'
;MIFVRTTLREFTAAGIAVFLVLLVITFTTQLIRFLGFAAVGGIPTDAVLILLGFSALGYLSVLLSATLFLSVLLSLTRAYRDSEMIVWQSSGLGLTAWFGPVLLYAAPIVFLVALLSLYLTPWAIGKSEQYRHQLENRDDVSAVAPGVFK
;
A
#
# COMPACT_ATOMS: atom_id res chain seq x y z
N MET A 1 -17.75 22.88 -12.48
CA MET A 1 -18.39 21.68 -11.93
C MET A 1 -18.09 20.42 -12.74
N ILE A 2 -18.33 20.44 -14.06
CA ILE A 2 -18.06 19.28 -14.95
C ILE A 2 -16.56 18.94 -14.99
N PHE A 3 -15.70 19.94 -15.11
CA PHE A 3 -14.24 19.78 -15.10
C PHE A 3 -13.74 19.01 -13.87
N VAL A 4 -14.12 19.44 -12.68
CA VAL A 4 -13.69 18.81 -11.41
C VAL A 4 -14.18 17.36 -11.33
N ARG A 5 -15.44 17.13 -11.69
CA ARG A 5 -16.03 15.78 -11.64
C ARG A 5 -15.37 14.82 -12.61
N THR A 6 -15.08 15.26 -13.82
CA THR A 6 -14.41 14.45 -14.85
C THR A 6 -12.99 14.13 -14.43
N THR A 7 -12.24 15.12 -13.94
CA THR A 7 -10.87 14.96 -13.47
C THR A 7 -10.80 14.03 -12.27
N LEU A 8 -11.70 14.17 -11.30
CA LEU A 8 -11.77 13.27 -10.15
C LEU A 8 -12.06 11.83 -10.56
N ARG A 9 -12.95 11.64 -11.53
CA ARG A 9 -13.24 10.30 -12.05
C ARG A 9 -12.01 9.66 -12.70
N GLU A 10 -11.25 10.43 -13.45
CA GLU A 10 -10.00 9.95 -14.07
C GLU A 10 -8.94 9.63 -13.02
N PHE A 11 -8.76 10.49 -12.03
CA PHE A 11 -7.84 10.23 -10.92
C PHE A 11 -8.21 8.97 -10.15
N THR A 12 -9.50 8.78 -9.88
CA THR A 12 -10.00 7.59 -9.19
C THR A 12 -9.79 6.32 -10.02
N ALA A 13 -10.10 6.36 -11.31
CA ALA A 13 -9.90 5.23 -12.21
C ALA A 13 -8.42 4.85 -12.32
N ALA A 14 -7.54 5.83 -12.52
CA ALA A 14 -6.10 5.64 -12.54
C ALA A 14 -5.59 5.12 -11.18
N GLY A 15 -6.11 5.67 -10.09
CA GLY A 15 -5.76 5.26 -8.73
C GLY A 15 -6.10 3.81 -8.45
N ILE A 16 -7.29 3.37 -8.81
CA ILE A 16 -7.71 1.98 -8.65
C ILE A 16 -6.80 1.05 -9.46
N ALA A 17 -6.52 1.38 -10.71
CA ALA A 17 -5.66 0.58 -11.57
C ALA A 17 -4.23 0.46 -11.00
N VAL A 18 -3.63 1.58 -10.60
CA VAL A 18 -2.28 1.62 -10.01
C VAL A 18 -2.25 0.86 -8.69
N PHE A 19 -3.25 1.07 -7.84
CA PHE A 19 -3.34 0.40 -6.54
C PHE A 19 -3.41 -1.12 -6.70
N LEU A 20 -4.24 -1.62 -7.60
CA LEU A 20 -4.35 -3.04 -7.87
C LEU A 20 -3.02 -3.63 -8.37
N VAL A 21 -2.34 -2.96 -9.29
CA VAL A 21 -1.04 -3.41 -9.81
C VAL A 21 -0.01 -3.46 -8.68
N LEU A 22 0.11 -2.39 -7.90
CA LEU A 22 1.06 -2.33 -6.78
C LEU A 22 0.73 -3.36 -5.70
N LEU A 23 -0.54 -3.57 -5.42
CA LEU A 23 -0.99 -4.55 -4.44
C LEU A 23 -0.61 -5.97 -4.87
N VAL A 24 -0.86 -6.32 -6.14
CA VAL A 24 -0.47 -7.64 -6.68
C VAL A 24 1.03 -7.85 -6.61
N ILE A 25 1.82 -6.85 -7.03
CA ILE A 25 3.29 -6.94 -6.99
C ILE A 25 3.78 -7.11 -5.55
N THR A 26 3.30 -6.30 -4.63
CA THR A 26 3.71 -6.34 -3.22
C THR A 26 3.30 -7.66 -2.57
N PHE A 27 2.07 -8.09 -2.81
CA PHE A 27 1.54 -9.34 -2.26
C PHE A 27 2.33 -10.55 -2.76
N THR A 28 2.62 -10.61 -4.06
CA THR A 28 3.43 -11.67 -4.67
C THR A 28 4.84 -11.69 -4.10
N THR A 29 5.48 -10.52 -3.99
CA THR A 29 6.82 -10.40 -3.41
C THR A 29 6.88 -10.89 -1.97
N GLN A 30 5.89 -10.49 -1.17
CA GLN A 30 5.79 -10.92 0.24
C GLN A 30 5.51 -12.42 0.36
N LEU A 31 4.65 -12.94 -0.49
CA LEU A 31 4.35 -14.37 -0.53
C LEU A 31 5.61 -15.20 -0.81
N ILE A 32 6.38 -14.81 -1.83
CA ILE A 32 7.64 -15.48 -2.18
C ILE A 32 8.61 -15.42 -1.00
N ARG A 33 8.72 -14.26 -0.36
CA ARG A 33 9.60 -14.04 0.78
C ARG A 33 9.25 -14.94 1.97
N PHE A 34 7.98 -14.99 2.35
CA PHE A 34 7.53 -15.82 3.47
C PHE A 34 7.59 -17.32 3.16
N LEU A 35 7.30 -17.71 1.93
CA LEU A 35 7.48 -19.11 1.50
C LEU A 35 8.96 -19.51 1.54
N GLY A 36 9.87 -18.61 1.18
CA GLY A 36 11.29 -18.83 1.32
C GLY A 36 11.71 -19.09 2.77
N PHE A 37 11.19 -18.31 3.71
CA PHE A 37 11.43 -18.51 5.14
C PHE A 37 10.84 -19.83 5.65
N ALA A 38 9.65 -20.19 5.19
CA ALA A 38 9.02 -21.48 5.55
C ALA A 38 9.81 -22.68 5.00
N ALA A 39 10.36 -22.56 3.79
CA ALA A 39 11.15 -23.62 3.17
C ALA A 39 12.44 -23.92 3.93
N VAL A 40 13.04 -22.91 4.57
CA VAL A 40 14.23 -23.07 5.41
C VAL A 40 13.89 -23.55 6.83
N GLY A 41 12.60 -23.70 7.14
CA GLY A 41 12.14 -24.14 8.46
C GLY A 41 12.06 -23.02 9.51
N GLY A 42 12.21 -21.75 9.08
CA GLY A 42 12.16 -20.60 9.99
C GLY A 42 10.74 -20.23 10.43
N ILE A 43 9.72 -20.62 9.70
CA ILE A 43 8.32 -20.29 10.00
C ILE A 43 7.42 -21.46 9.59
N PRO A 44 6.45 -21.88 10.43
CA PRO A 44 5.44 -22.85 10.04
C PRO A 44 4.62 -22.35 8.82
N THR A 45 4.26 -23.24 7.94
CA THR A 45 3.55 -22.90 6.70
C THR A 45 2.19 -22.23 6.96
N ASP A 46 1.50 -22.64 8.01
CA ASP A 46 0.24 -22.03 8.44
C ASP A 46 0.41 -20.59 8.96
N ALA A 47 1.56 -20.29 9.54
CA ALA A 47 1.90 -18.94 9.99
C ALA A 47 2.18 -17.97 8.84
N VAL A 48 2.54 -18.44 7.66
CA VAL A 48 2.82 -17.61 6.47
C VAL A 48 1.63 -16.73 6.11
N LEU A 49 0.43 -17.28 6.09
CA LEU A 49 -0.79 -16.52 5.75
C LEU A 49 -1.09 -15.43 6.77
N ILE A 50 -0.87 -15.71 8.05
CA ILE A 50 -1.10 -14.73 9.14
C ILE A 50 -0.09 -13.60 9.04
N LEU A 51 1.17 -13.91 8.88
CA LEU A 51 2.24 -12.93 8.72
C LEU A 51 2.07 -12.09 7.44
N LEU A 52 1.63 -12.73 6.36
CA LEU A 52 1.31 -12.04 5.11
C LEU A 52 0.20 -11.01 5.31
N GLY A 53 -0.86 -11.37 6.03
CA GLY A 53 -1.94 -10.44 6.36
C GLY A 53 -1.46 -9.22 7.17
N PHE A 54 -0.69 -9.43 8.22
CA PHE A 54 -0.13 -8.34 9.02
C PHE A 54 0.84 -7.47 8.22
N SER A 55 1.66 -8.08 7.39
CA SER A 55 2.58 -7.34 6.52
C SER A 55 1.83 -6.50 5.49
N ALA A 56 0.77 -7.05 4.89
CA ALA A 56 -0.07 -6.32 3.94
C ALA A 56 -0.67 -5.05 4.58
N LEU A 57 -1.16 -5.14 5.81
CA LEU A 57 -1.66 -4.00 6.55
C LEU A 57 -0.56 -2.95 6.81
N GLY A 58 0.65 -3.38 7.17
CA GLY A 58 1.78 -2.49 7.37
C GLY A 58 2.19 -1.74 6.09
N TYR A 59 2.14 -2.41 4.95
CA TYR A 59 2.48 -1.80 3.66
C TYR A 59 1.35 -0.97 3.04
N LEU A 60 0.13 -1.05 3.56
CA LEU A 60 -1.04 -0.38 2.99
C LEU A 60 -0.85 1.14 2.90
N SER A 61 -0.28 1.78 3.93
CA SER A 61 0.03 3.21 3.93
C SER A 61 0.97 3.61 2.81
N VAL A 62 2.04 2.83 2.61
CA VAL A 62 3.03 3.05 1.54
C VAL A 62 2.39 2.86 0.18
N LEU A 63 1.59 1.81 0.01
CA LEU A 63 0.86 1.53 -1.25
C LEU A 63 -0.09 2.66 -1.60
N LEU A 64 -0.85 3.17 -0.63
CA LEU A 64 -1.77 4.29 -0.85
C LEU A 64 -1.04 5.57 -1.21
N SER A 65 0.09 5.87 -0.55
CA SER A 65 0.92 7.04 -0.87
C SER A 65 1.48 6.96 -2.28
N ALA A 66 2.03 5.82 -2.66
CA ALA A 66 2.54 5.57 -4.01
C ALA A 66 1.43 5.63 -5.06
N THR A 67 0.27 5.07 -4.76
CA THR A 67 -0.92 5.12 -5.61
C THR A 67 -1.38 6.54 -5.86
N LEU A 68 -1.45 7.36 -4.82
CA LEU A 68 -1.82 8.77 -4.93
C LEU A 68 -0.86 9.51 -5.86
N PHE A 69 0.43 9.38 -5.62
CA PHE A 69 1.46 10.03 -6.44
C PHE A 69 1.38 9.59 -7.91
N LEU A 70 1.38 8.29 -8.15
CA LEU A 70 1.37 7.73 -9.50
C LEU A 70 0.06 8.02 -10.25
N SER A 71 -1.09 7.96 -9.58
CA SER A 71 -2.38 8.22 -10.21
C SER A 71 -2.51 9.68 -10.65
N VAL A 72 -2.06 10.62 -9.82
CA VAL A 72 -2.05 12.04 -10.17
C VAL A 72 -1.06 12.29 -11.31
N LEU A 73 0.15 11.73 -11.21
CA LEU A 73 1.18 11.88 -12.23
C LEU A 73 0.72 11.33 -13.60
N LEU A 74 0.16 10.12 -13.62
CA LEU A 74 -0.32 9.49 -14.84
C LEU A 74 -1.50 10.26 -15.47
N SER A 75 -2.45 10.69 -14.65
CA SER A 75 -3.60 11.45 -15.13
C SER A 75 -3.20 12.81 -15.70
N LEU A 76 -2.30 13.53 -15.03
CA LEU A 76 -1.78 14.79 -15.54
C LEU A 76 -0.95 14.60 -16.81
N THR A 77 -0.11 13.59 -16.86
CA THR A 77 0.69 13.26 -18.04
C THR A 77 -0.21 12.95 -19.23
N ARG A 78 -1.27 12.19 -19.00
CA ARG A 78 -2.28 11.90 -20.02
C ARG A 78 -2.97 13.17 -20.50
N ALA A 79 -3.42 14.03 -19.60
CA ALA A 79 -4.08 15.29 -19.94
C ALA A 79 -3.17 16.20 -20.78
N TYR A 80 -1.88 16.24 -20.49
CA TYR A 80 -0.89 16.95 -21.32
C TYR A 80 -0.71 16.29 -22.69
N ARG A 81 -0.55 14.98 -22.73
CA ARG A 81 -0.32 14.21 -23.96
C ARG A 81 -1.49 14.28 -24.93
N ASP A 82 -2.70 14.18 -24.41
CA ASP A 82 -3.94 14.20 -25.20
C ASP A 82 -4.40 15.64 -25.53
N SER A 83 -3.57 16.66 -25.19
CA SER A 83 -3.84 18.08 -25.40
C SER A 83 -5.11 18.59 -24.66
N GLU A 84 -5.63 17.84 -23.72
CA GLU A 84 -6.80 18.24 -22.93
C GLU A 84 -6.50 19.51 -22.12
N MET A 85 -5.25 19.68 -21.65
CA MET A 85 -4.79 20.90 -20.98
C MET A 85 -4.97 22.14 -21.85
N ILE A 86 -4.67 22.05 -23.14
CA ILE A 86 -4.80 23.16 -24.09
C ILE A 86 -6.26 23.54 -24.26
N VAL A 87 -7.15 22.57 -24.36
CA VAL A 87 -8.59 22.78 -24.47
C VAL A 87 -9.14 23.48 -23.23
N TRP A 88 -8.75 23.03 -22.03
CA TRP A 88 -9.19 23.65 -20.79
C TRP A 88 -8.60 25.06 -20.59
N GLN A 89 -7.34 25.27 -20.99
CA GLN A 89 -6.72 26.59 -20.95
C GLN A 89 -7.38 27.58 -21.94
N SER A 90 -7.73 27.12 -23.14
CA SER A 90 -8.42 27.96 -24.11
C SER A 90 -9.83 28.36 -23.66
N SER A 91 -10.44 27.59 -22.78
CA SER A 91 -11.73 27.94 -22.17
C SER A 91 -11.60 28.82 -20.91
N GLY A 92 -10.40 29.33 -20.62
CA GLY A 92 -10.16 30.26 -19.51
C GLY A 92 -9.72 29.61 -18.20
N LEU A 93 -9.54 28.28 -18.17
CA LEU A 93 -9.03 27.57 -17.00
C LEU A 93 -7.50 27.57 -17.01
N GLY A 94 -6.88 28.36 -16.13
CA GLY A 94 -5.45 28.36 -15.96
C GLY A 94 -4.89 27.08 -15.31
N LEU A 95 -3.57 26.92 -15.34
CA LEU A 95 -2.88 25.80 -14.69
C LEU A 95 -3.23 25.66 -13.20
N THR A 96 -3.48 26.78 -12.53
CA THR A 96 -3.87 26.82 -11.12
C THR A 96 -5.23 26.14 -10.85
N ALA A 97 -6.10 26.07 -11.85
CA ALA A 97 -7.40 25.41 -11.71
C ALA A 97 -7.27 23.90 -11.42
N TRP A 98 -6.15 23.28 -11.81
CA TRP A 98 -5.87 21.87 -11.57
C TRP A 98 -5.53 21.55 -10.12
N PHE A 99 -5.10 22.55 -9.33
CA PHE A 99 -4.85 22.34 -7.89
C PHE A 99 -6.11 21.95 -7.13
N GLY A 100 -7.26 22.50 -7.49
CA GLY A 100 -8.53 22.18 -6.85
C GLY A 100 -8.86 20.68 -6.90
N PRO A 101 -9.03 20.09 -8.10
CA PRO A 101 -9.28 18.65 -8.24
C PRO A 101 -8.20 17.77 -7.62
N VAL A 102 -6.91 18.12 -7.75
CA VAL A 102 -5.81 17.35 -7.17
C VAL A 102 -5.91 17.34 -5.64
N LEU A 103 -6.11 18.51 -5.02
CA LEU A 103 -6.26 18.61 -3.57
C LEU A 103 -7.51 17.89 -3.08
N LEU A 104 -8.61 18.00 -3.80
CA LEU A 104 -9.86 17.33 -3.45
C LEU A 104 -9.74 15.81 -3.52
N TYR A 105 -8.99 15.31 -4.49
CA TYR A 105 -8.67 13.88 -4.61
C TYR A 105 -7.66 13.43 -3.54
N ALA A 106 -6.62 14.23 -3.33
CA ALA A 106 -5.55 13.90 -2.39
C ALA A 106 -5.99 13.95 -0.93
N ALA A 107 -6.83 14.90 -0.54
CA ALA A 107 -7.21 15.13 0.85
C ALA A 107 -7.76 13.89 1.56
N PRO A 108 -8.76 13.17 1.02
CA PRO A 108 -9.27 11.97 1.69
C PRO A 108 -8.24 10.84 1.75
N ILE A 109 -7.41 10.70 0.72
CA ILE A 109 -6.36 9.67 0.68
C ILE A 109 -5.24 10.00 1.67
N VAL A 110 -4.80 11.25 1.74
CA VAL A 110 -3.79 11.71 2.72
C VAL A 110 -4.32 11.51 4.14
N PHE A 111 -5.57 11.85 4.39
CA PHE A 111 -6.20 11.62 5.70
C PHE A 111 -6.24 10.14 6.05
N LEU A 112 -6.64 9.29 5.11
CA LEU A 112 -6.64 7.84 5.28
C LEU A 112 -5.24 7.29 5.54
N VAL A 113 -4.25 7.73 4.77
CA VAL A 113 -2.84 7.35 4.94
C VAL A 113 -2.33 7.78 6.32
N ALA A 114 -2.67 8.98 6.76
CA ALA A 114 -2.29 9.47 8.09
C ALA A 114 -2.87 8.59 9.20
N LEU A 115 -4.15 8.25 9.11
CA LEU A 115 -4.80 7.34 10.06
C LEU A 115 -4.15 5.95 10.06
N LEU A 116 -3.93 5.38 8.89
CA LEU A 116 -3.28 4.09 8.75
C LEU A 116 -1.85 4.10 9.29
N SER A 117 -1.09 5.13 8.97
CA SER A 117 0.30 5.26 9.39
C SER A 117 0.44 5.43 10.91
N LEU A 118 -0.47 6.19 11.52
CA LEU A 118 -0.40 6.49 12.95
C LEU A 118 -0.98 5.37 13.84
N TYR A 119 -1.99 4.65 13.35
CA TYR A 119 -2.72 3.68 14.16
C TYR A 119 -2.55 2.24 13.68
N LEU A 120 -2.77 1.99 12.40
CA LEU A 120 -2.80 0.63 11.88
C LEU A 120 -1.39 0.05 11.65
N THR A 121 -0.48 0.83 11.10
CA THR A 121 0.88 0.37 10.78
C THR A 121 1.64 -0.07 12.04
N PRO A 122 1.75 0.74 13.10
CA PRO A 122 2.44 0.31 14.32
C PRO A 122 1.72 -0.86 15.02
N TRP A 123 0.39 -0.89 14.98
CA TRP A 123 -0.37 -2.02 15.52
C TRP A 123 -0.08 -3.32 14.76
N ALA A 124 -0.13 -3.28 13.44
CA ALA A 124 0.12 -4.45 12.58
C ALA A 124 1.55 -4.97 12.72
N ILE A 125 2.54 -4.07 12.74
CA ILE A 125 3.95 -4.42 12.92
C ILE A 125 4.17 -5.04 14.31
N GLY A 126 3.63 -4.42 15.36
CA GLY A 126 3.74 -4.92 16.73
C GLY A 126 3.12 -6.32 16.88
N LYS A 127 1.97 -6.56 16.28
CA LYS A 127 1.34 -7.90 16.26
C LYS A 127 2.15 -8.93 15.49
N SER A 128 2.70 -8.54 14.35
CA SER A 128 3.55 -9.39 13.53
C SER A 128 4.82 -9.81 14.30
N GLU A 129 5.47 -8.87 14.99
CA GLU A 129 6.64 -9.14 15.81
C GLU A 129 6.33 -10.03 17.00
N GLN A 130 5.23 -9.75 17.72
CA GLN A 130 4.79 -10.61 18.83
C GLN A 130 4.53 -12.04 18.36
N TYR A 131 3.93 -12.21 17.22
CA TYR A 131 3.66 -13.52 16.64
C TYR A 131 4.96 -14.26 16.27
N ARG A 132 5.93 -13.55 15.69
CA ARG A 132 7.26 -14.10 15.40
C ARG A 132 7.99 -14.52 16.67
N HIS A 133 8.01 -13.68 17.68
CA HIS A 133 8.62 -14.00 18.97
C HIS A 133 7.99 -15.22 19.66
N GLN A 134 6.67 -15.36 19.53
CA GLN A 134 5.99 -16.54 20.05
C GLN A 134 6.40 -17.82 19.33
N LEU A 135 6.62 -17.74 18.02
CA LEU A 135 7.10 -18.89 17.23
C LEU A 135 8.54 -19.22 17.58
N GLU A 136 9.42 -18.22 17.66
CA GLU A 136 10.82 -18.40 18.05
C GLU A 136 10.93 -19.00 19.47
N ASN A 137 10.16 -18.51 20.42
CA ASN A 137 10.13 -19.03 21.78
C ASN A 137 9.63 -20.49 21.84
N ARG A 138 8.71 -20.87 20.97
CA ARG A 138 8.27 -22.27 20.88
C ARG A 138 9.36 -23.17 20.35
N ASP A 139 10.10 -22.73 19.36
CA ASP A 139 11.22 -23.47 18.81
C ASP A 139 12.36 -23.56 19.82
N ASP A 140 12.68 -22.47 20.52
CA ASP A 140 13.66 -22.45 21.57
C ASP A 140 13.28 -23.37 22.74
N VAL A 141 12.03 -23.34 23.17
CA VAL A 141 11.54 -24.23 24.23
C VAL A 141 11.58 -25.69 23.79
N SER A 142 11.26 -25.98 22.53
CA SER A 142 11.35 -27.32 22.01
C SER A 142 12.82 -27.80 21.84
N ALA A 143 13.73 -26.88 21.50
CA ALA A 143 15.17 -27.16 21.42
C ALA A 143 15.81 -27.35 22.81
N VAL A 144 15.31 -26.66 23.82
CA VAL A 144 15.75 -26.77 25.22
C VAL A 144 15.05 -27.90 25.98
N ALA A 145 14.03 -28.53 25.34
CA ALA A 145 13.33 -29.67 25.92
C ALA A 145 14.22 -30.88 26.16
N PRO A 146 13.80 -31.88 26.91
CA PRO A 146 14.62 -32.88 27.60
C PRO A 146 15.69 -33.53 26.73
N GLY A 147 16.93 -33.41 27.11
CA GLY A 147 18.11 -33.94 26.40
C GLY A 147 19.21 -32.91 26.22
N VAL A 148 18.91 -31.62 26.35
CA VAL A 148 19.91 -30.54 26.25
C VAL A 148 20.61 -30.29 27.58
N PHE A 149 19.96 -30.57 28.71
CA PHE A 149 20.54 -30.53 30.04
C PHE A 149 21.18 -31.89 30.38
N LYS A 150 22.37 -32.06 29.94
CA LYS A 150 23.15 -33.23 30.38
C LYS A 150 24.45 -32.81 30.94
#